data_cd9b5c5c722d410474a39ebfc00614cf
#
_entry.id   cd9b5c5c722d410474a39ebfc00614cf
#
_cell.length_a   1.000
_cell.length_b   1.000
_cell.length_c   1.000
_cell.angle_alpha   90.00
_cell.angle_beta   90.00
_cell.angle_gamma   90.00
#
_symmetry.space_group_name_H-M   'P 1'
#
loop_
_entity.id
_entity.type
_entity.pdbx_description
1 polymer ?
#
loop_
_entity_poly.entity_id
_entity_poly.type
_entity_poly.pdbx_seq_one_letter_code
_entity_poly.pdbx_strand_id
1 'polypeptide(L)'
;MGTWNKPPNKSPWEKGSQPPDIDELLNNLQDKFKIGLPKKGLFSYIIILAIIVWLATGIFIIDPEEQGVIKRFGEVTEVVGPGPHYHLPSPIETVQIAPVTAVRRLEIGFRTIQLGPPAKYRRVLKESLMLTGDENIIDVQFIVQYRISVLEDYFYSLTNPDVTVRSAAESAMREVIGDSSVTEALTVGKGVIENTTALLLQETMNSYKGGIKIENVKLQDVHPPDAVKEAFKDVVSAREDREKMINDAEGYRNNLVPTARGEAAQMINNAKGYAKEKVLVAIGESERFNLVYEEYKNAKEITRERI
;
A
#
# COMPACT_ATOMS: atom_id res chain seq x y z
N MET A 1 -11.09 -70.52 -84.39
CA MET A 1 -11.65 -69.29 -84.92
C MET A 1 -11.65 -68.26 -83.78
N GLY A 2 -10.90 -67.18 -83.94
CA GLY A 2 -11.08 -65.89 -83.25
C GLY A 2 -10.61 -65.76 -81.79
N THR A 3 -9.32 -65.61 -81.64
CA THR A 3 -8.70 -65.10 -80.39
C THR A 3 -8.84 -63.59 -80.34
N TRP A 4 -9.48 -63.05 -79.32
CA TRP A 4 -9.45 -61.63 -79.03
C TRP A 4 -8.47 -61.38 -77.88
N ASN A 5 -7.38 -60.75 -78.26
CA ASN A 5 -6.35 -60.26 -77.34
C ASN A 5 -6.77 -58.88 -76.84
N LYS A 6 -6.95 -58.64 -75.50
CA LYS A 6 -7.15 -57.34 -74.90
C LYS A 6 -5.84 -56.77 -74.39
N PRO A 7 -5.50 -55.51 -74.69
CA PRO A 7 -4.36 -54.87 -74.14
C PRO A 7 -4.65 -54.44 -72.71
N PRO A 8 -3.62 -54.35 -71.83
CA PRO A 8 -3.77 -53.87 -70.42
C PRO A 8 -3.88 -52.37 -70.39
N ASN A 9 -4.98 -51.90 -69.91
CA ASN A 9 -5.22 -50.49 -69.63
C ASN A 9 -4.56 -50.13 -68.29
N LYS A 10 -3.35 -49.50 -68.30
CA LYS A 10 -2.71 -48.91 -67.12
C LYS A 10 -3.21 -47.49 -66.96
N SER A 11 -3.95 -47.24 -65.89
CA SER A 11 -4.43 -45.96 -65.46
C SER A 11 -3.29 -45.06 -65.01
N PRO A 12 -3.17 -43.76 -65.40
CA PRO A 12 -2.07 -42.89 -65.08
C PRO A 12 -2.03 -42.42 -63.62
N TRP A 13 -2.96 -42.87 -62.79
CA TRP A 13 -3.12 -42.36 -61.41
C TRP A 13 -2.69 -43.34 -60.28
N GLU A 14 -2.07 -44.44 -60.61
CA GLU A 14 -1.59 -45.45 -59.67
C GLU A 14 -0.10 -45.20 -59.28
N LYS A 15 0.23 -43.97 -58.95
CA LYS A 15 1.40 -43.68 -58.14
C LYS A 15 0.95 -43.20 -56.73
N GLY A 16 0.30 -44.13 -56.05
CA GLY A 16 0.24 -44.04 -54.58
C GLY A 16 1.64 -44.18 -54.05
N SER A 17 2.19 -43.09 -53.51
CA SER A 17 3.39 -43.13 -52.69
C SER A 17 3.06 -44.01 -51.48
N GLN A 18 3.57 -45.21 -51.48
CA GLN A 18 3.63 -46.02 -50.26
C GLN A 18 4.32 -45.18 -49.18
N PRO A 19 3.78 -45.14 -47.95
CA PRO A 19 4.50 -44.50 -46.86
C PRO A 19 5.88 -45.18 -46.78
N PRO A 20 6.95 -44.41 -46.54
CA PRO A 20 8.27 -44.98 -46.48
C PRO A 20 8.28 -46.06 -45.42
N ASP A 21 8.76 -47.22 -45.82
CA ASP A 21 8.88 -48.38 -44.93
C ASP A 21 9.79 -48.01 -43.76
N ILE A 22 9.25 -48.01 -42.54
CA ILE A 22 9.97 -47.64 -41.34
C ILE A 22 11.20 -48.54 -41.18
N ASP A 23 11.11 -49.76 -41.66
CA ASP A 23 12.24 -50.71 -41.65
C ASP A 23 13.33 -50.34 -42.66
N GLU A 24 13.01 -49.74 -43.81
CA GLU A 24 14.00 -49.19 -44.76
C GLU A 24 14.67 -47.93 -44.23
N LEU A 25 13.94 -47.05 -43.54
CA LEU A 25 14.49 -45.89 -42.89
C LEU A 25 15.40 -46.25 -41.71
N LEU A 26 15.01 -47.26 -40.95
CA LEU A 26 15.84 -47.79 -39.85
C LEU A 26 17.12 -48.47 -40.37
N ASN A 27 17.02 -49.22 -41.45
CA ASN A 27 18.17 -49.88 -42.08
C ASN A 27 19.12 -48.84 -42.77
N ASN A 28 18.58 -47.81 -43.43
CA ASN A 28 19.40 -46.71 -43.99
C ASN A 28 20.05 -45.84 -42.92
N LEU A 29 19.45 -45.69 -41.73
CA LEU A 29 20.07 -45.04 -40.60
C LEU A 29 21.18 -45.91 -39.98
N GLN A 30 20.97 -47.25 -39.90
CA GLN A 30 22.01 -48.19 -39.45
C GLN A 30 23.22 -48.22 -40.40
N ASP A 31 23.03 -48.12 -41.73
CA ASP A 31 24.11 -48.11 -42.70
C ASP A 31 24.86 -46.76 -42.77
N LYS A 32 24.20 -45.64 -42.49
CA LYS A 32 24.87 -44.33 -42.35
C LYS A 32 25.65 -44.15 -41.06
N PHE A 33 25.23 -44.85 -40.00
CA PHE A 33 26.00 -44.93 -38.74
C PHE A 33 26.84 -46.22 -38.63
N LYS A 34 27.67 -46.46 -39.67
CA LYS A 34 28.74 -47.46 -39.59
C LYS A 34 29.89 -47.00 -38.62
N ILE A 35 29.52 -46.73 -37.37
CA ILE A 35 30.44 -46.80 -36.25
C ILE A 35 30.45 -48.28 -35.89
N GLY A 36 31.57 -48.99 -36.12
CA GLY A 36 31.78 -50.42 -35.83
C GLY A 36 31.63 -50.75 -34.34
N LEU A 37 30.39 -50.69 -33.83
CA LEU A 37 30.04 -50.96 -32.49
C LEU A 37 29.80 -52.47 -32.30
N PRO A 38 30.56 -53.15 -31.43
CA PRO A 38 30.28 -54.53 -31.11
C PRO A 38 28.85 -54.68 -30.59
N LYS A 39 28.09 -55.66 -31.08
CA LYS A 39 26.65 -55.88 -30.72
C LYS A 39 26.37 -55.92 -29.21
N LYS A 40 27.37 -56.16 -28.35
CA LYS A 40 27.31 -56.04 -26.87
C LYS A 40 27.46 -54.62 -26.35
N GLY A 41 27.89 -53.60 -27.19
CA GLY A 41 28.09 -52.23 -26.77
C GLY A 41 26.93 -51.27 -27.05
N LEU A 42 26.02 -51.63 -27.98
CA LEU A 42 24.93 -50.76 -28.38
C LEU A 42 24.01 -50.39 -27.23
N PHE A 43 23.72 -51.30 -26.33
CA PHE A 43 22.92 -51.07 -25.13
C PHE A 43 23.61 -50.08 -24.18
N SER A 44 24.94 -50.15 -24.07
CA SER A 44 25.73 -49.21 -23.26
C SER A 44 25.67 -47.77 -23.83
N TYR A 45 25.73 -47.59 -25.14
CA TYR A 45 25.63 -46.27 -25.77
C TYR A 45 24.23 -45.67 -25.63
N ILE A 46 23.16 -46.49 -25.70
CA ILE A 46 21.78 -46.06 -25.46
C ILE A 46 21.62 -45.58 -24.01
N ILE A 47 22.18 -46.29 -23.05
CA ILE A 47 22.16 -45.90 -21.62
C ILE A 47 22.91 -44.57 -21.42
N ILE A 48 24.11 -44.43 -22.00
CA ILE A 48 24.89 -43.21 -21.91
C ILE A 48 24.14 -42.02 -22.54
N LEU A 49 23.56 -42.23 -23.71
CA LEU A 49 22.73 -41.20 -24.36
C LEU A 49 21.51 -40.81 -23.51
N ALA A 50 20.83 -41.80 -22.93
CA ALA A 50 19.69 -41.55 -22.04
C ALA A 50 20.11 -40.76 -20.77
N ILE A 51 21.28 -41.03 -20.22
CA ILE A 51 21.85 -40.28 -19.08
C ILE A 51 22.18 -38.84 -19.51
N ILE A 52 22.79 -38.67 -20.68
CA ILE A 52 23.10 -37.29 -21.20
C ILE A 52 21.82 -36.48 -21.42
N VAL A 53 20.80 -37.08 -22.02
CA VAL A 53 19.50 -36.44 -22.24
C VAL A 53 18.85 -36.11 -20.89
N TRP A 54 18.89 -37.05 -19.95
CA TRP A 54 18.36 -36.83 -18.60
C TRP A 54 19.10 -35.70 -17.87
N LEU A 55 20.42 -35.65 -17.93
CA LEU A 55 21.21 -34.53 -17.37
C LEU A 55 20.89 -33.19 -18.04
N ALA A 56 20.62 -33.18 -19.34
CA ALA A 56 20.28 -31.95 -20.07
C ALA A 56 18.95 -31.33 -19.63
N THR A 57 18.04 -32.11 -19.02
CA THR A 57 16.77 -31.60 -18.49
C THR A 57 16.93 -30.77 -17.22
N GLY A 58 18.14 -30.72 -16.63
CA GLY A 58 18.42 -29.94 -15.42
C GLY A 58 18.64 -28.43 -15.67
N ILE A 59 18.64 -27.95 -16.90
CA ILE A 59 18.83 -26.53 -17.19
C ILE A 59 17.49 -25.80 -17.02
N PHE A 60 17.49 -24.72 -16.22
CA PHE A 60 16.33 -23.85 -16.04
C PHE A 60 16.75 -22.37 -15.96
N ILE A 61 15.79 -21.47 -16.16
CA ILE A 61 16.01 -20.03 -16.15
C ILE A 61 15.07 -19.44 -15.11
N ILE A 62 15.59 -18.51 -14.30
CA ILE A 62 14.83 -17.74 -13.31
C ILE A 62 14.70 -16.32 -13.81
N ASP A 63 13.48 -15.79 -13.78
CA ASP A 63 13.17 -14.43 -14.19
C ASP A 63 13.76 -13.39 -13.21
N PRO A 64 13.97 -12.12 -13.65
CA PRO A 64 14.60 -11.07 -12.82
C PRO A 64 13.88 -10.76 -11.51
N GLU A 65 12.58 -11.04 -11.43
CA GLU A 65 11.75 -10.77 -10.24
C GLU A 65 11.63 -12.00 -9.31
N GLU A 66 12.20 -13.13 -9.69
CA GLU A 66 12.04 -14.41 -9.03
C GLU A 66 13.33 -14.89 -8.37
N GLN A 67 13.16 -15.77 -7.40
CA GLN A 67 14.25 -16.59 -6.83
C GLN A 67 13.81 -18.05 -6.76
N GLY A 68 14.78 -18.94 -6.86
CA GLY A 68 14.55 -20.38 -6.76
C GLY A 68 15.24 -20.98 -5.55
N VAL A 69 14.58 -21.97 -4.93
CA VAL A 69 15.18 -22.83 -3.90
C VAL A 69 15.38 -24.21 -4.49
N ILE A 70 16.64 -24.66 -4.53
CA ILE A 70 17.02 -26.00 -4.97
C ILE A 70 17.02 -26.92 -3.75
N LYS A 71 16.27 -28.02 -3.86
CA LYS A 71 16.24 -29.08 -2.85
C LYS A 71 16.85 -30.37 -3.38
N ARG A 72 17.74 -30.94 -2.61
CA ARG A 72 18.31 -32.27 -2.87
C ARG A 72 17.74 -33.27 -1.85
N PHE A 73 16.98 -34.24 -2.33
CA PHE A 73 16.30 -35.24 -1.49
C PHE A 73 15.43 -34.65 -0.36
N GLY A 74 14.91 -33.41 -0.57
CA GLY A 74 14.04 -32.72 0.39
C GLY A 74 14.76 -31.70 1.30
N GLU A 75 16.08 -31.68 1.35
CA GLU A 75 16.89 -30.72 2.08
C GLU A 75 17.22 -29.52 1.18
N VAL A 76 17.12 -28.32 1.71
CA VAL A 76 17.50 -27.08 1.00
C VAL A 76 19.01 -27.04 0.84
N THR A 77 19.46 -26.98 -0.41
CA THR A 77 20.88 -26.95 -0.74
C THR A 77 21.35 -25.54 -1.05
N GLU A 78 20.59 -24.81 -1.86
CA GLU A 78 20.98 -23.49 -2.34
C GLU A 78 19.76 -22.64 -2.71
N VAL A 79 19.87 -21.32 -2.49
CA VAL A 79 18.92 -20.32 -3.00
C VAL A 79 19.59 -19.61 -4.16
N VAL A 80 18.99 -19.68 -5.35
CA VAL A 80 19.53 -19.13 -6.59
C VAL A 80 18.75 -17.91 -7.04
N GLY A 81 19.48 -16.91 -7.52
CA GLY A 81 18.94 -15.67 -8.04
C GLY A 81 18.54 -15.75 -9.52
N PRO A 82 18.21 -14.59 -10.14
CA PRO A 82 17.87 -14.50 -11.56
C PRO A 82 19.00 -14.97 -12.49
N GLY A 83 18.62 -15.63 -13.58
CA GLY A 83 19.55 -16.08 -14.62
C GLY A 83 19.44 -17.57 -14.94
N PRO A 84 20.32 -18.08 -15.83
CA PRO A 84 20.40 -19.49 -16.17
C PRO A 84 21.11 -20.27 -15.06
N HIS A 85 20.48 -21.35 -14.60
CA HIS A 85 21.01 -22.24 -13.57
C HIS A 85 20.89 -23.69 -13.99
N TYR A 86 21.61 -24.54 -13.29
CA TYR A 86 21.57 -25.98 -13.49
C TYR A 86 21.33 -26.69 -12.17
N HIS A 87 20.42 -27.66 -12.18
CA HIS A 87 20.18 -28.57 -11.06
C HIS A 87 20.24 -30.04 -11.55
N LEU A 88 20.48 -30.95 -10.65
CA LEU A 88 20.37 -32.37 -10.98
C LEU A 88 18.88 -32.72 -11.24
N PRO A 89 18.59 -33.39 -12.39
CA PRO A 89 17.20 -33.68 -12.71
C PRO A 89 16.50 -34.55 -11.68
N SER A 90 15.16 -34.38 -11.64
CA SER A 90 14.31 -35.25 -10.79
C SER A 90 14.65 -36.75 -11.02
N PRO A 91 14.70 -37.57 -9.94
CA PRO A 91 14.22 -37.32 -8.57
C PRO A 91 15.27 -36.76 -7.59
N ILE A 92 16.51 -36.44 -8.01
CA ILE A 92 17.60 -36.05 -7.11
C ILE A 92 17.36 -34.65 -6.56
N GLU A 93 17.10 -33.67 -7.44
CA GLU A 93 16.82 -32.29 -7.05
C GLU A 93 15.48 -31.82 -7.58
N THR A 94 14.88 -30.90 -6.83
CA THR A 94 13.65 -30.18 -7.23
C THR A 94 13.84 -28.71 -6.97
N VAL A 95 13.29 -27.87 -7.87
CA VAL A 95 13.35 -26.41 -7.77
C VAL A 95 11.96 -25.86 -7.46
N GLN A 96 11.89 -24.95 -6.50
CA GLN A 96 10.68 -24.16 -6.24
C GLN A 96 10.99 -22.70 -6.48
N ILE A 97 10.25 -22.05 -7.38
CA ILE A 97 10.46 -20.67 -7.78
C ILE A 97 9.30 -19.83 -7.24
N ALA A 98 9.60 -18.63 -6.74
CA ALA A 98 8.58 -17.67 -6.38
C ALA A 98 9.05 -16.23 -6.63
N PRO A 99 8.13 -15.31 -6.99
CA PRO A 99 8.42 -13.89 -7.14
C PRO A 99 8.65 -13.26 -5.77
N VAL A 100 9.89 -12.81 -5.52
CA VAL A 100 10.31 -12.18 -4.25
C VAL A 100 10.14 -10.66 -4.26
N THR A 101 10.23 -10.04 -5.44
CA THR A 101 10.06 -8.59 -5.61
C THR A 101 8.60 -8.16 -5.70
N ALA A 102 7.72 -9.07 -6.10
CA ALA A 102 6.30 -8.80 -6.23
C ALA A 102 5.65 -8.49 -4.88
N VAL A 103 4.99 -7.34 -4.80
CA VAL A 103 4.19 -6.97 -3.63
C VAL A 103 2.87 -7.72 -3.68
N ARG A 104 2.66 -8.59 -2.72
CA ARG A 104 1.43 -9.35 -2.53
C ARG A 104 0.44 -8.55 -1.71
N ARG A 105 -0.83 -8.59 -2.09
CA ARG A 105 -1.93 -7.91 -1.41
C ARG A 105 -2.85 -8.92 -0.76
N LEU A 106 -3.10 -8.74 0.53
CA LEU A 106 -3.99 -9.57 1.32
C LEU A 106 -5.13 -8.71 1.88
N GLU A 107 -6.36 -9.06 1.55
CA GLU A 107 -7.57 -8.38 2.01
C GLU A 107 -8.08 -9.04 3.28
N ILE A 108 -8.36 -8.25 4.33
CA ILE A 108 -8.86 -8.71 5.62
C ILE A 108 -10.14 -7.95 5.97
N GLY A 109 -11.17 -8.70 6.38
CA GLY A 109 -12.51 -8.17 6.63
C GLY A 109 -13.38 -8.06 5.37
N PHE A 110 -12.81 -8.18 4.19
CA PHE A 110 -13.55 -8.18 2.92
C PHE A 110 -12.86 -9.03 1.86
N ARG A 111 -13.57 -9.28 0.77
CA ARG A 111 -13.03 -9.93 -0.45
C ARG A 111 -13.57 -9.21 -1.68
N THR A 112 -12.69 -8.89 -2.61
CA THR A 112 -13.07 -8.34 -3.91
C THR A 112 -13.67 -9.46 -4.78
N ILE A 113 -14.95 -9.32 -5.16
CA ILE A 113 -15.64 -10.29 -6.02
C ILE A 113 -15.46 -9.94 -7.49
N GLN A 114 -15.51 -8.64 -7.81
CA GLN A 114 -15.42 -8.14 -9.18
C GLN A 114 -14.58 -6.89 -9.23
N LEU A 115 -13.51 -6.94 -10.04
CA LEU A 115 -12.67 -5.81 -10.39
C LEU A 115 -13.29 -5.12 -11.60
N GLY A 116 -13.99 -4.02 -11.40
CA GLY A 116 -14.57 -3.21 -12.49
C GLY A 116 -15.47 -2.10 -11.95
N PRO A 117 -15.73 -1.03 -12.71
CA PRO A 117 -16.65 0.02 -12.30
C PRO A 117 -18.13 -0.42 -12.46
N PRO A 118 -18.92 -0.57 -11.34
CA PRO A 118 -18.49 -0.46 -9.94
C PRO A 118 -17.86 -1.75 -9.42
N ALA A 119 -16.78 -1.64 -8.64
CA ALA A 119 -16.18 -2.77 -7.95
C ALA A 119 -17.15 -3.32 -6.89
N LYS A 120 -17.24 -4.65 -6.80
CA LYS A 120 -18.10 -5.32 -5.81
C LYS A 120 -17.27 -6.02 -4.75
N TYR A 121 -17.56 -5.72 -3.49
CA TYR A 121 -16.91 -6.30 -2.34
C TYR A 121 -17.91 -7.12 -1.51
N ARG A 122 -17.41 -8.20 -0.91
CA ARG A 122 -18.16 -9.01 0.05
C ARG A 122 -17.49 -8.88 1.42
N ARG A 123 -18.22 -8.41 2.41
CA ARG A 123 -17.75 -8.33 3.80
C ARG A 123 -17.60 -9.73 4.41
N VAL A 124 -16.60 -9.88 5.26
CA VAL A 124 -16.34 -11.09 6.06
C VAL A 124 -16.36 -10.68 7.53
N LEU A 125 -17.57 -10.62 8.11
CA LEU A 125 -17.80 -10.09 9.46
C LEU A 125 -16.98 -10.77 10.56
N LYS A 126 -16.63 -12.05 10.39
CA LYS A 126 -15.80 -12.77 11.35
C LYS A 126 -14.38 -12.19 11.46
N GLU A 127 -13.87 -11.60 10.37
CA GLU A 127 -12.54 -11.00 10.30
C GLU A 127 -12.57 -9.50 10.60
N SER A 128 -13.71 -8.80 10.32
CA SER A 128 -13.79 -7.35 10.37
C SER A 128 -14.34 -6.79 11.68
N LEU A 129 -15.16 -7.54 12.41
CA LEU A 129 -15.70 -7.05 13.69
C LEU A 129 -14.65 -7.10 14.79
N MET A 130 -14.37 -5.94 15.37
CA MET A 130 -13.38 -5.75 16.44
C MET A 130 -13.97 -4.89 17.57
N LEU A 131 -13.47 -5.13 18.78
CA LEU A 131 -13.84 -4.35 19.97
C LEU A 131 -12.73 -3.33 20.23
N THR A 132 -13.11 -2.07 20.43
CA THR A 132 -12.21 -0.98 20.82
C THR A 132 -11.99 -0.95 22.32
N GLY A 133 -10.96 -0.21 22.79
CA GLY A 133 -10.64 -0.07 24.21
C GLY A 133 -11.72 0.65 25.03
N ASP A 134 -12.59 1.41 24.36
CA ASP A 134 -13.77 2.05 24.96
C ASP A 134 -15.08 1.24 24.79
N GLU A 135 -14.94 -0.10 24.62
CA GLU A 135 -16.03 -1.09 24.58
C GLU A 135 -17.03 -0.91 23.42
N ASN A 136 -16.60 -0.27 22.33
CA ASN A 136 -17.41 -0.14 21.13
C ASN A 136 -17.06 -1.22 20.10
N ILE A 137 -18.05 -1.72 19.37
CA ILE A 137 -17.84 -2.64 18.26
C ILE A 137 -17.73 -1.83 16.98
N ILE A 138 -16.66 -2.08 16.20
CA ILE A 138 -16.45 -1.49 14.89
C ILE A 138 -16.17 -2.55 13.83
N ASP A 139 -16.54 -2.25 12.58
CA ASP A 139 -16.23 -3.04 11.39
C ASP A 139 -14.97 -2.42 10.76
N VAL A 140 -13.86 -3.18 10.78
CA VAL A 140 -12.57 -2.74 10.30
C VAL A 140 -12.18 -3.58 9.10
N GLN A 141 -12.03 -2.93 7.95
CA GLN A 141 -11.58 -3.54 6.70
C GLN A 141 -10.23 -2.96 6.34
N PHE A 142 -9.26 -3.83 6.12
CA PHE A 142 -7.89 -3.38 5.83
C PHE A 142 -7.17 -4.31 4.86
N ILE A 143 -6.06 -3.81 4.33
CA ILE A 143 -5.22 -4.48 3.36
C ILE A 143 -3.81 -4.53 3.92
N VAL A 144 -3.21 -5.71 3.85
CA VAL A 144 -1.80 -5.91 4.13
C VAL A 144 -1.06 -6.08 2.81
N GLN A 145 -0.02 -5.30 2.63
CA GLN A 145 0.92 -5.44 1.53
C GLN A 145 2.22 -6.02 2.06
N TYR A 146 2.66 -7.11 1.49
CA TYR A 146 3.88 -7.78 1.92
C TYR A 146 4.64 -8.35 0.72
N ARG A 147 5.91 -8.63 0.90
CA ARG A 147 6.75 -9.34 -0.05
C ARG A 147 7.53 -10.45 0.65
N ILE A 148 8.05 -11.36 -0.12
CA ILE A 148 8.94 -12.41 0.38
C ILE A 148 10.33 -11.79 0.56
N SER A 149 10.89 -11.93 1.76
CA SER A 149 12.23 -11.45 2.11
C SER A 149 13.25 -12.58 2.09
N VAL A 150 12.88 -13.73 2.66
CA VAL A 150 13.71 -14.95 2.70
C VAL A 150 12.88 -16.09 2.15
N LEU A 151 13.22 -16.56 0.94
CA LEU A 151 12.42 -17.53 0.21
C LEU A 151 12.41 -18.91 0.89
N GLU A 152 13.52 -19.29 1.51
CA GLU A 152 13.64 -20.53 2.26
C GLU A 152 12.65 -20.57 3.42
N ASP A 153 12.66 -19.55 4.27
CA ASP A 153 11.75 -19.45 5.43
C ASP A 153 10.28 -19.42 4.98
N TYR A 154 9.97 -18.70 3.91
CA TYR A 154 8.62 -18.62 3.36
C TYR A 154 8.06 -19.98 2.96
N PHE A 155 8.87 -20.86 2.36
CA PHE A 155 8.41 -22.17 1.91
C PHE A 155 8.40 -23.24 3.00
N TYR A 156 9.29 -23.12 4.02
CA TYR A 156 9.54 -24.24 4.94
C TYR A 156 9.20 -23.95 6.39
N SER A 157 9.15 -22.67 6.82
CA SER A 157 8.76 -22.34 8.18
C SER A 157 7.24 -22.29 8.36
N LEU A 158 6.49 -22.02 7.30
CA LEU A 158 5.03 -21.87 7.34
C LEU A 158 4.35 -22.89 6.44
N THR A 159 3.39 -23.64 6.97
CA THR A 159 2.62 -24.61 6.18
C THR A 159 1.74 -23.92 5.12
N ASN A 160 1.15 -22.78 5.48
CA ASN A 160 0.31 -21.98 4.58
C ASN A 160 0.56 -20.48 4.86
N PRO A 161 1.53 -19.86 4.18
CA PRO A 161 1.94 -18.49 4.45
C PRO A 161 0.79 -17.48 4.38
N ASP A 162 -0.06 -17.56 3.36
CA ASP A 162 -1.16 -16.59 3.18
C ASP A 162 -2.19 -16.65 4.31
N VAL A 163 -2.52 -17.85 4.81
CA VAL A 163 -3.41 -18.03 5.94
C VAL A 163 -2.76 -17.54 7.23
N THR A 164 -1.48 -17.85 7.41
CA THR A 164 -0.73 -17.42 8.61
C THR A 164 -0.63 -15.90 8.68
N VAL A 165 -0.26 -15.23 7.57
CA VAL A 165 -0.20 -13.76 7.51
C VAL A 165 -1.57 -13.15 7.79
N ARG A 166 -2.64 -13.73 7.25
CA ARG A 166 -4.02 -13.28 7.49
C ARG A 166 -4.38 -13.34 8.97
N SER A 167 -4.17 -14.49 9.59
CA SER A 167 -4.51 -14.68 11.00
C SER A 167 -3.66 -13.81 11.93
N ALA A 168 -2.37 -13.66 11.63
CA ALA A 168 -1.47 -12.79 12.37
C ALA A 168 -1.86 -11.30 12.20
N ALA A 169 -2.21 -10.88 10.99
CA ALA A 169 -2.65 -9.51 10.71
C ALA A 169 -3.99 -9.19 11.39
N GLU A 170 -4.93 -10.14 11.39
CA GLU A 170 -6.18 -10.01 12.14
C GLU A 170 -5.94 -9.88 13.64
N SER A 171 -5.03 -10.69 14.20
CA SER A 171 -4.67 -10.63 15.62
C SER A 171 -3.98 -9.31 15.98
N ALA A 172 -2.99 -8.88 15.18
CA ALA A 172 -2.27 -7.63 15.39
C ALA A 172 -3.20 -6.40 15.30
N MET A 173 -4.08 -6.37 14.30
CA MET A 173 -5.06 -5.28 14.18
C MET A 173 -6.03 -5.29 15.35
N ARG A 174 -6.49 -6.46 15.79
CA ARG A 174 -7.42 -6.58 16.92
C ARG A 174 -6.80 -6.11 18.24
N GLU A 175 -5.49 -6.37 18.44
CA GLU A 175 -4.75 -5.87 19.59
C GLU A 175 -4.64 -4.35 19.56
N VAL A 176 -4.22 -3.76 18.44
CA VAL A 176 -4.06 -2.30 18.29
C VAL A 176 -5.41 -1.57 18.40
N ILE A 177 -6.48 -2.12 17.84
CA ILE A 177 -7.84 -1.57 17.96
C ILE A 177 -8.34 -1.68 19.39
N GLY A 178 -8.03 -2.79 20.08
CA GLY A 178 -8.38 -3.00 21.49
C GLY A 178 -7.74 -1.98 22.45
N ASP A 179 -6.59 -1.44 22.07
CA ASP A 179 -5.89 -0.37 22.82
C ASP A 179 -6.30 1.05 22.38
N SER A 180 -7.08 1.17 21.29
CA SER A 180 -7.50 2.44 20.71
C SER A 180 -8.94 2.80 21.05
N SER A 181 -9.27 4.10 21.08
CA SER A 181 -10.66 4.55 21.18
C SER A 181 -11.38 4.50 19.83
N VAL A 182 -12.70 4.42 19.85
CA VAL A 182 -13.52 4.47 18.64
C VAL A 182 -13.30 5.77 17.85
N THR A 183 -13.07 6.88 18.54
CA THR A 183 -12.81 8.18 17.91
C THR A 183 -11.50 8.17 17.15
N GLU A 184 -10.42 7.62 17.70
CA GLU A 184 -9.14 7.47 17.04
C GLU A 184 -9.22 6.57 15.81
N ALA A 185 -9.91 5.43 15.93
CA ALA A 185 -10.09 4.48 14.83
C ALA A 185 -10.89 5.09 13.66
N LEU A 186 -11.88 5.95 13.94
CA LEU A 186 -12.72 6.56 12.91
C LEU A 186 -12.13 7.83 12.29
N THR A 187 -11.21 8.55 12.96
CA THR A 187 -10.77 9.88 12.56
C THR A 187 -9.25 9.96 12.30
N VAL A 188 -8.55 10.71 13.14
CA VAL A 188 -7.13 11.09 12.95
C VAL A 188 -6.14 10.00 13.34
N GLY A 189 -6.56 9.00 14.10
CA GLY A 189 -5.69 7.93 14.59
C GLY A 189 -5.36 6.85 13.57
N LYS A 190 -5.99 6.83 12.39
CA LYS A 190 -5.82 5.79 11.37
C LYS A 190 -4.37 5.53 11.00
N GLY A 191 -3.57 6.57 10.78
CA GLY A 191 -2.16 6.43 10.42
C GLY A 191 -1.31 5.81 11.55
N VAL A 192 -1.63 6.11 12.81
CA VAL A 192 -0.96 5.49 13.97
C VAL A 192 -1.31 4.02 14.06
N ILE A 193 -2.61 3.69 13.94
CA ILE A 193 -3.12 2.31 13.94
C ILE A 193 -2.48 1.48 12.82
N GLU A 194 -2.43 2.01 11.58
CA GLU A 194 -1.78 1.37 10.44
C GLU A 194 -0.31 1.04 10.71
N ASN A 195 0.45 2.01 11.21
CA ASN A 195 1.88 1.86 11.46
C ASN A 195 2.16 0.90 12.65
N THR A 196 1.41 1.03 13.75
CA THR A 196 1.57 0.16 14.92
C THR A 196 1.22 -1.29 14.56
N THR A 197 0.14 -1.49 13.80
CA THR A 197 -0.24 -2.82 13.30
C THR A 197 0.84 -3.40 12.39
N ALA A 198 1.43 -2.59 11.50
CA ALA A 198 2.49 -3.06 10.62
C ALA A 198 3.74 -3.50 11.39
N LEU A 199 4.13 -2.75 12.45
CA LEU A 199 5.25 -3.10 13.32
C LEU A 199 4.98 -4.40 14.09
N LEU A 200 3.82 -4.52 14.73
CA LEU A 200 3.43 -5.71 15.49
C LEU A 200 3.32 -6.95 14.61
N LEU A 201 2.74 -6.78 13.41
CA LEU A 201 2.67 -7.87 12.43
C LEU A 201 4.05 -8.29 11.95
N GLN A 202 4.97 -7.35 11.70
CA GLN A 202 6.35 -7.67 11.31
C GLN A 202 7.08 -8.41 12.42
N GLU A 203 6.92 -8.01 13.67
CA GLU A 203 7.50 -8.69 14.83
C GLU A 203 6.98 -10.14 14.94
N THR A 204 5.67 -10.30 14.78
CA THR A 204 5.03 -11.63 14.76
C THR A 204 5.57 -12.50 13.62
N MET A 205 5.70 -11.97 12.41
CA MET A 205 6.25 -12.70 11.27
C MET A 205 7.72 -13.09 11.48
N ASN A 206 8.50 -12.20 12.12
CA ASN A 206 9.89 -12.48 12.47
C ASN A 206 9.99 -13.60 13.51
N SER A 207 9.11 -13.61 14.53
CA SER A 207 9.09 -14.67 15.55
C SER A 207 8.76 -16.05 14.97
N TYR A 208 7.92 -16.09 13.92
CA TYR A 208 7.58 -17.31 13.19
C TYR A 208 8.64 -17.70 12.15
N LYS A 209 9.68 -16.90 11.95
CA LYS A 209 10.66 -17.05 10.86
C LYS A 209 9.95 -17.21 9.51
N GLY A 210 8.94 -16.36 9.27
CA GLY A 210 8.07 -16.52 8.09
C GLY A 210 8.70 -16.08 6.77
N GLY A 211 9.91 -15.50 6.79
CA GLY A 211 10.58 -15.00 5.59
C GLY A 211 9.81 -13.89 4.84
N ILE A 212 8.93 -13.18 5.56
CA ILE A 212 8.00 -12.17 5.00
C ILE A 212 8.38 -10.80 5.53
N LYS A 213 8.41 -9.81 4.63
CA LYS A 213 8.53 -8.41 4.96
C LYS A 213 7.21 -7.68 4.71
N ILE A 214 6.67 -7.08 5.76
CA ILE A 214 5.49 -6.24 5.67
C ILE A 214 5.91 -4.88 5.10
N GLU A 215 5.31 -4.48 3.98
CA GLU A 215 5.58 -3.19 3.33
C GLU A 215 4.62 -2.13 3.86
N ASN A 216 3.34 -2.48 3.99
CA ASN A 216 2.32 -1.53 4.41
C ASN A 216 1.07 -2.25 4.93
N VAL A 217 0.42 -1.62 5.92
CA VAL A 217 -0.94 -1.94 6.34
C VAL A 217 -1.80 -0.71 6.09
N LYS A 218 -2.92 -0.87 5.39
CA LYS A 218 -3.83 0.23 5.05
C LYS A 218 -5.26 -0.08 5.44
N LEU A 219 -5.84 0.79 6.26
CA LEU A 219 -7.26 0.77 6.55
C LEU A 219 -8.04 1.18 5.30
N GLN A 220 -8.92 0.31 4.83
CA GLN A 220 -9.76 0.54 3.66
C GLN A 220 -11.06 1.24 4.07
N ASP A 221 -11.74 0.68 5.05
CA ASP A 221 -12.97 1.21 5.61
C ASP A 221 -13.06 0.87 7.09
N VAL A 222 -13.52 1.83 7.89
CA VAL A 222 -13.75 1.68 9.32
C VAL A 222 -15.06 2.38 9.66
N HIS A 223 -16.04 1.64 10.12
CA HIS A 223 -17.35 2.17 10.46
C HIS A 223 -18.02 1.36 11.58
N PRO A 224 -18.95 1.96 12.32
CA PRO A 224 -19.79 1.21 13.25
C PRO A 224 -20.66 0.17 12.52
N PRO A 225 -21.03 -0.95 13.17
CA PRO A 225 -21.98 -1.89 12.60
C PRO A 225 -23.28 -1.22 12.17
N ASP A 226 -23.89 -1.72 11.09
CA ASP A 226 -25.11 -1.11 10.51
C ASP A 226 -26.25 -0.93 11.53
N ALA A 227 -26.35 -1.81 12.54
CA ALA A 227 -27.36 -1.76 13.58
C ALA A 227 -27.28 -0.52 14.49
N VAL A 228 -26.09 0.07 14.67
CA VAL A 228 -25.86 1.21 15.58
C VAL A 228 -25.39 2.46 14.85
N LYS A 229 -25.29 2.42 13.53
CA LYS A 229 -24.74 3.49 12.68
C LYS A 229 -25.48 4.83 12.86
N GLU A 230 -26.81 4.82 12.92
CA GLU A 230 -27.63 6.03 13.12
C GLU A 230 -27.40 6.65 14.50
N ALA A 231 -27.35 5.84 15.56
CA ALA A 231 -27.07 6.33 16.90
C ALA A 231 -25.66 6.92 17.02
N PHE A 232 -24.67 6.29 16.40
CA PHE A 232 -23.29 6.83 16.33
C PHE A 232 -23.23 8.17 15.61
N LYS A 233 -23.95 8.30 14.49
CA LYS A 233 -24.02 9.54 13.72
C LYS A 233 -24.61 10.69 14.55
N ASP A 234 -25.67 10.40 15.31
CA ASP A 234 -26.31 11.38 16.19
C ASP A 234 -25.34 11.88 17.28
N VAL A 235 -24.61 10.96 17.93
CA VAL A 235 -23.57 11.31 18.93
C VAL A 235 -22.45 12.15 18.33
N VAL A 236 -21.97 11.80 17.13
CA VAL A 236 -20.91 12.56 16.44
C VAL A 236 -21.42 13.95 16.09
N SER A 237 -22.62 14.08 15.50
CA SER A 237 -23.24 15.38 15.21
C SER A 237 -23.40 16.24 16.46
N ALA A 238 -23.86 15.66 17.57
CA ALA A 238 -23.99 16.41 18.82
C ALA A 238 -22.65 16.90 19.38
N ARG A 239 -21.57 16.13 19.20
CA ARG A 239 -20.21 16.58 19.55
C ARG A 239 -19.73 17.70 18.66
N GLU A 240 -19.92 17.59 17.35
CA GLU A 240 -19.56 18.63 16.38
C GLU A 240 -20.34 19.93 16.64
N ASP A 241 -21.64 19.85 16.93
CA ASP A 241 -22.47 21.00 17.28
C ASP A 241 -21.96 21.68 18.56
N ARG A 242 -21.60 20.89 19.58
CA ARG A 242 -21.00 21.42 20.82
C ARG A 242 -19.71 22.17 20.55
N GLU A 243 -18.77 21.56 19.79
CA GLU A 243 -17.49 22.20 19.43
C GLU A 243 -17.70 23.46 18.62
N LYS A 244 -18.66 23.44 17.68
CA LYS A 244 -19.05 24.62 16.91
C LYS A 244 -19.56 25.75 17.80
N MET A 245 -20.46 25.45 18.74
CA MET A 245 -20.96 26.47 19.68
C MET A 245 -19.84 27.06 20.54
N ILE A 246 -18.87 26.26 20.99
CA ILE A 246 -17.71 26.74 21.74
C ILE A 246 -16.87 27.68 20.88
N ASN A 247 -16.52 27.26 19.64
CA ASN A 247 -15.72 28.04 18.73
C ASN A 247 -16.43 29.36 18.34
N ASP A 248 -17.73 29.35 18.11
CA ASP A 248 -18.54 30.54 17.81
C ASP A 248 -18.55 31.50 18.99
N ALA A 249 -18.72 31.01 20.22
CA ALA A 249 -18.67 31.80 21.44
C ALA A 249 -17.27 32.42 21.69
N GLU A 250 -16.21 31.66 21.43
CA GLU A 250 -14.82 32.15 21.51
C GLU A 250 -14.54 33.20 20.42
N GLY A 251 -15.01 32.97 19.20
CA GLY A 251 -14.93 33.94 18.10
C GLY A 251 -15.63 35.24 18.44
N TYR A 252 -16.86 35.17 19.01
CA TYR A 252 -17.61 36.34 19.48
C TYR A 252 -16.86 37.09 20.60
N ARG A 253 -16.37 36.39 21.62
CA ARG A 253 -15.56 36.97 22.68
C ARG A 253 -14.30 37.67 22.16
N ASN A 254 -13.58 37.02 21.23
CA ASN A 254 -12.33 37.53 20.67
C ASN A 254 -12.57 38.76 19.78
N ASN A 255 -13.76 38.95 19.26
CA ASN A 255 -14.15 40.15 18.52
C ASN A 255 -14.63 41.25 19.46
N LEU A 256 -15.54 40.95 20.38
CA LEU A 256 -16.21 41.95 21.22
C LEU A 256 -15.25 42.62 22.22
N VAL A 257 -14.42 41.84 22.91
CA VAL A 257 -13.53 42.37 23.97
C VAL A 257 -12.46 43.34 23.42
N PRO A 258 -11.73 43.03 22.34
CA PRO A 258 -10.77 44.00 21.78
C PRO A 258 -11.45 45.25 21.22
N THR A 259 -12.61 45.13 20.58
CA THR A 259 -13.38 46.24 20.04
C THR A 259 -13.79 47.20 21.18
N ALA A 260 -14.42 46.69 22.23
CA ALA A 260 -14.80 47.48 23.39
C ALA A 260 -13.59 48.17 24.09
N ARG A 261 -12.46 47.48 24.19
CA ARG A 261 -11.22 48.06 24.69
C ARG A 261 -10.67 49.17 23.79
N GLY A 262 -10.76 48.98 22.46
CA GLY A 262 -10.38 49.98 21.48
C GLY A 262 -11.25 51.24 21.60
N GLU A 263 -12.56 51.10 21.68
CA GLU A 263 -13.51 52.20 21.84
C GLU A 263 -13.27 52.96 23.17
N ALA A 264 -13.08 52.21 24.26
CA ALA A 264 -12.77 52.85 25.56
C ALA A 264 -11.44 53.61 25.50
N ALA A 265 -10.40 53.07 24.90
CA ALA A 265 -9.11 53.75 24.72
C ALA A 265 -9.23 55.02 23.85
N GLN A 266 -10.05 54.94 22.78
CA GLN A 266 -10.32 56.09 21.92
C GLN A 266 -11.05 57.18 22.70
N MET A 267 -12.08 56.87 23.49
CA MET A 267 -12.79 57.86 24.30
C MET A 267 -11.85 58.52 25.31
N ILE A 268 -11.02 57.78 26.00
CA ILE A 268 -10.04 58.28 26.94
C ILE A 268 -9.01 59.21 26.25
N ASN A 269 -8.49 58.79 25.11
CA ASN A 269 -7.52 59.59 24.37
C ASN A 269 -8.13 60.91 23.81
N ASN A 270 -9.37 60.82 23.31
CA ASN A 270 -10.10 62.03 22.86
C ASN A 270 -10.36 63.00 24.02
N ALA A 271 -10.76 62.50 25.19
CA ALA A 271 -10.95 63.33 26.37
C ALA A 271 -9.64 63.98 26.86
N LYS A 272 -8.52 63.22 26.87
CA LYS A 272 -7.19 63.75 27.17
C LYS A 272 -6.73 64.81 26.15
N GLY A 273 -6.97 64.56 24.86
CA GLY A 273 -6.69 65.50 23.77
C GLY A 273 -7.45 66.81 23.96
N TYR A 274 -8.75 66.72 24.23
CA TYR A 274 -9.60 67.86 24.46
C TYR A 274 -9.16 68.68 25.71
N ALA A 275 -8.87 68.00 26.82
CA ALA A 275 -8.37 68.67 28.02
C ALA A 275 -7.03 69.42 27.76
N LYS A 276 -6.10 68.76 27.04
CA LYS A 276 -4.81 69.37 26.68
C LYS A 276 -4.99 70.57 25.73
N GLU A 277 -5.86 70.46 24.76
CA GLU A 277 -6.21 71.56 23.85
C GLU A 277 -6.74 72.79 24.63
N LYS A 278 -7.70 72.56 25.53
CA LYS A 278 -8.27 73.66 26.34
C LYS A 278 -7.20 74.37 27.21
N VAL A 279 -6.30 73.57 27.79
CA VAL A 279 -5.19 74.16 28.59
C VAL A 279 -4.23 74.95 27.69
N LEU A 280 -3.81 74.40 26.54
CA LEU A 280 -2.90 75.08 25.62
C LEU A 280 -3.51 76.35 25.00
N VAL A 281 -4.80 76.34 24.66
CA VAL A 281 -5.51 77.51 24.18
C VAL A 281 -5.53 78.59 25.25
N ALA A 282 -5.88 78.23 26.50
CA ALA A 282 -5.91 79.21 27.60
C ALA A 282 -4.51 79.81 27.91
N ILE A 283 -3.45 79.00 27.83
CA ILE A 283 -2.06 79.47 27.98
C ILE A 283 -1.71 80.42 26.84
N GLY A 284 -2.01 80.05 25.60
CA GLY A 284 -1.77 80.92 24.41
C GLY A 284 -2.51 82.24 24.46
N GLU A 285 -3.78 82.25 24.88
CA GLU A 285 -4.54 83.46 25.10
C GLU A 285 -3.94 84.34 26.21
N SER A 286 -3.50 83.71 27.30
CA SER A 286 -2.82 84.44 28.43
C SER A 286 -1.49 85.01 27.96
N GLU A 287 -0.67 84.27 27.24
CA GLU A 287 0.60 84.76 26.69
C GLU A 287 0.38 85.88 25.69
N ARG A 288 -0.56 85.75 24.82
CA ARG A 288 -0.95 86.82 23.88
C ARG A 288 -1.36 88.06 24.61
N PHE A 289 -2.18 87.95 25.64
CA PHE A 289 -2.59 89.11 26.50
C PHE A 289 -1.41 89.75 27.12
N ASN A 290 -0.49 89.02 27.73
CA ASN A 290 0.70 89.53 28.38
C ASN A 290 1.62 90.26 27.41
N LEU A 291 1.84 89.73 26.19
CA LEU A 291 2.63 90.42 25.16
C LEU A 291 1.98 91.71 24.72
N VAL A 292 0.66 91.73 24.46
CA VAL A 292 -0.08 92.96 24.13
C VAL A 292 0.00 93.97 25.33
N TYR A 293 -0.08 93.46 26.57
CA TYR A 293 -0.02 94.37 27.75
C TYR A 293 1.38 94.92 27.96
N GLU A 294 2.44 94.23 27.67
CA GLU A 294 3.82 94.77 27.72
C GLU A 294 4.02 95.86 26.65
N GLU A 295 3.58 95.66 25.42
CA GLU A 295 3.61 96.66 24.34
C GLU A 295 2.74 97.92 24.68
N TYR A 296 1.60 97.68 25.31
CA TYR A 296 0.75 98.79 25.77
C TYR A 296 1.46 99.65 26.85
N LYS A 297 2.24 99.03 27.75
CA LYS A 297 3.06 99.77 28.78
C LYS A 297 4.05 100.67 28.07
N ASN A 298 4.69 100.21 26.98
CA ASN A 298 5.78 100.96 26.34
C ASN A 298 5.27 102.06 25.36
N ALA A 299 4.06 101.91 24.71
CA ALA A 299 3.53 102.87 23.77
C ALA A 299 1.97 102.89 23.82
N LYS A 300 1.43 103.59 24.84
CA LYS A 300 0.00 103.60 25.18
C LYS A 300 -0.91 104.05 24.08
N GLU A 301 -0.53 105.10 23.37
CA GLU A 301 -1.41 105.77 22.33
C GLU A 301 -1.45 104.88 21.02
N ILE A 302 -0.33 104.36 20.55
CA ILE A 302 -0.21 103.60 19.33
C ILE A 302 -0.85 102.23 19.47
N THR A 303 -0.70 101.59 20.67
CA THR A 303 -1.26 100.23 20.93
C THR A 303 -2.78 100.33 21.08
N ARG A 304 -3.36 101.42 21.56
CA ARG A 304 -4.79 101.56 21.72
C ARG A 304 -5.56 101.66 20.35
N GLU A 305 -4.89 102.23 19.30
CA GLU A 305 -5.46 102.29 17.94
C GLU A 305 -5.36 100.96 17.14
N ARG A 306 -4.54 99.98 17.58
CA ARG A 306 -4.29 98.71 16.89
C ARG A 306 -4.99 97.45 17.50
N ILE A 307 -5.60 97.58 18.71
CA ILE A 307 -6.42 96.51 19.34
C ILE A 307 -7.86 96.67 18.92
#